data_3b6d5987590085587f6c90ee46596b9e
#
_entry.id   3b6d5987590085587f6c90ee46596b9e
#
_cell.length_a   1.000
_cell.length_b   1.000
_cell.length_c   1.000
_cell.angle_alpha   90.00
_cell.angle_beta   90.00
_cell.angle_gamma   90.00
#
_symmetry.space_group_name_H-M   'P 1'
#
loop_
_entity.id
_entity.type
_entity.pdbx_description
1 polymer ?
#
loop_
_entity_poly.entity_id
_entity_poly.type
_entity_poly.pdbx_seq_one_letter_code
_entity_poly.pdbx_strand_id
1 'polypeptide(L)'
;MSRISIQPRRQPMPHASSSAPTPDMTSVFAALQAHFLKVIVPLWQGPGWNAQLALPYEALDANHQPLPPQRYRAMACARQLFLFSSLVDHDEIPDAAVRAGALFRSLQQHFHDGEHGGWFYSIDPQGKPLDRRKDLYTHAFIIFACAHYWAKSKDPLAESVLNAALNVVAESFADGNGLYEAQLDEDWSTLGTGPLQNPLMHLAEAFLATLSVRADPATQAAMDALAVNMQQRFVDKTTGVMLEKPLGAVDNWYEPGHQFEWFFLLESSPEMHGRPLHDSMTRAFAHAQAQGVDPQNGAVTATLTLDGKVQDSTQRIWAQAEYLRAMALRPECESALSQQLLDFEQRFLHATGWNECVDTDGTVSRSDMPSTTPYHLATCYIGLADYLENRFVTAFPPPTPEKD
;
A
#
# COMPACT_ATOMS: atom_id res chain seq x y z
N MET A 1 -36.76 41.25 -60.26
CA MET A 1 -36.88 41.88 -58.93
C MET A 1 -37.08 40.75 -57.92
N SER A 2 -35.98 40.25 -57.36
CA SER A 2 -36.01 39.15 -56.39
C SER A 2 -35.82 39.75 -54.99
N ARG A 3 -36.75 39.48 -54.11
CA ARG A 3 -36.70 39.89 -52.70
C ARG A 3 -35.82 38.91 -51.90
N ILE A 4 -34.76 39.41 -51.35
CA ILE A 4 -33.90 38.66 -50.39
C ILE A 4 -34.54 38.79 -49.00
N SER A 5 -34.95 37.66 -48.44
CA SER A 5 -35.47 37.57 -47.05
C SER A 5 -34.29 37.35 -46.09
N ILE A 6 -34.08 38.30 -45.21
CA ILE A 6 -33.07 38.21 -44.13
C ILE A 6 -33.72 37.54 -42.92
N GLN A 7 -33.26 36.32 -42.56
CA GLN A 7 -33.63 35.68 -41.31
C GLN A 7 -32.79 36.27 -40.13
N PRO A 8 -33.39 36.47 -38.95
CA PRO A 8 -32.65 36.97 -37.79
C PRO A 8 -31.73 35.91 -37.21
N ARG A 9 -30.46 36.28 -36.94
CA ARG A 9 -29.48 35.46 -36.21
C ARG A 9 -30.03 35.10 -34.83
N ARG A 10 -30.11 33.80 -34.51
CA ARG A 10 -30.31 33.31 -33.14
C ARG A 10 -29.05 33.63 -32.33
N GLN A 11 -29.22 34.35 -31.24
CA GLN A 11 -28.20 34.52 -30.22
C GLN A 11 -27.92 33.16 -29.53
N PRO A 12 -26.65 32.75 -29.26
CA PRO A 12 -26.36 31.60 -28.46
C PRO A 12 -26.83 31.84 -27.03
N MET A 13 -27.63 30.92 -26.51
CA MET A 13 -27.99 30.89 -25.09
C MET A 13 -26.74 30.66 -24.24
N PRO A 14 -26.58 31.34 -23.13
CA PRO A 14 -25.49 31.07 -22.21
C PRO A 14 -25.68 29.66 -21.63
N HIS A 15 -24.72 28.78 -21.86
CA HIS A 15 -24.58 27.53 -21.12
C HIS A 15 -24.29 27.90 -19.66
N ALA A 16 -25.29 27.86 -18.83
CA ALA A 16 -25.09 27.84 -17.38
C ALA A 16 -24.44 26.49 -17.03
N SER A 17 -23.12 26.45 -16.93
CA SER A 17 -22.41 25.39 -16.23
C SER A 17 -22.69 25.57 -14.73
N SER A 18 -23.74 24.96 -14.25
CA SER A 18 -23.92 24.76 -12.82
C SER A 18 -22.95 23.63 -12.43
N SER A 19 -21.71 23.97 -12.18
CA SER A 19 -20.81 23.10 -11.43
C SER A 19 -21.39 23.01 -10.02
N ALA A 20 -21.88 21.82 -9.63
CA ALA A 20 -22.16 21.55 -8.23
C ALA A 20 -20.89 21.90 -7.42
N PRO A 21 -21.02 22.51 -6.24
CA PRO A 21 -19.86 22.80 -5.41
C PRO A 21 -19.11 21.50 -5.15
N THR A 22 -17.80 21.50 -5.36
CA THR A 22 -16.93 20.35 -5.01
C THR A 22 -17.14 20.06 -3.53
N PRO A 23 -17.48 18.82 -3.14
CA PRO A 23 -17.67 18.47 -1.74
C PRO A 23 -16.43 18.81 -0.92
N ASP A 24 -16.64 19.21 0.32
CA ASP A 24 -15.55 19.43 1.26
C ASP A 24 -14.76 18.12 1.48
N MET A 25 -13.45 18.18 1.30
CA MET A 25 -12.54 17.04 1.39
C MET A 25 -12.69 16.28 2.72
N THR A 26 -12.89 17.02 3.83
CA THR A 26 -13.08 16.44 5.17
C THR A 26 -14.33 15.56 5.22
N SER A 27 -15.43 16.02 4.59
CA SER A 27 -16.69 15.25 4.54
C SER A 27 -16.57 14.00 3.69
N VAL A 28 -15.88 14.07 2.54
CA VAL A 28 -15.64 12.91 1.68
C VAL A 28 -14.76 11.88 2.41
N PHE A 29 -13.67 12.35 3.01
CA PHE A 29 -12.77 11.48 3.76
C PHE A 29 -13.47 10.80 4.96
N ALA A 30 -14.30 11.54 5.70
CA ALA A 30 -15.09 10.97 6.80
C ALA A 30 -16.05 9.85 6.31
N ALA A 31 -16.64 9.98 5.10
CA ALA A 31 -17.46 8.92 4.52
C ALA A 31 -16.64 7.66 4.19
N LEU A 32 -15.43 7.83 3.61
CA LEU A 32 -14.50 6.72 3.33
C LEU A 32 -14.07 6.01 4.61
N GLN A 33 -13.71 6.76 5.66
CA GLN A 33 -13.38 6.18 6.97
C GLN A 33 -14.57 5.42 7.57
N ALA A 34 -15.77 5.98 7.51
CA ALA A 34 -16.97 5.32 8.01
C ALA A 34 -17.25 4.02 7.25
N HIS A 35 -17.09 4.00 5.91
CA HIS A 35 -17.23 2.77 5.12
C HIS A 35 -16.16 1.73 5.53
N PHE A 36 -14.91 2.15 5.69
CA PHE A 36 -13.83 1.26 6.12
C PHE A 36 -14.13 0.59 7.46
N LEU A 37 -14.49 1.39 8.46
CA LEU A 37 -14.73 0.90 9.83
C LEU A 37 -16.03 0.09 9.97
N LYS A 38 -17.10 0.46 9.23
CA LYS A 38 -18.44 -0.14 9.38
C LYS A 38 -18.75 -1.24 8.38
N VAL A 39 -17.99 -1.31 7.26
CA VAL A 39 -18.19 -2.32 6.21
C VAL A 39 -16.95 -3.20 6.06
N ILE A 40 -15.78 -2.61 5.77
CA ILE A 40 -14.60 -3.39 5.39
C ILE A 40 -14.01 -4.15 6.58
N VAL A 41 -13.72 -3.49 7.70
CA VAL A 41 -13.14 -4.14 8.89
C VAL A 41 -14.04 -5.26 9.43
N PRO A 42 -15.38 -5.10 9.56
CA PRO A 42 -16.26 -6.17 9.99
C PRO A 42 -16.25 -7.43 9.10
N LEU A 43 -15.94 -7.32 7.81
CA LEU A 43 -15.77 -8.51 6.97
C LEU A 43 -14.64 -9.42 7.49
N TRP A 44 -13.56 -8.84 8.02
CA TRP A 44 -12.40 -9.59 8.56
C TRP A 44 -12.55 -9.92 10.05
N GLN A 45 -13.51 -9.33 10.74
CA GLN A 45 -13.92 -9.75 12.07
C GLN A 45 -14.92 -10.92 12.03
N GLY A 46 -15.69 -11.05 10.97
CA GLY A 46 -16.77 -12.04 10.78
C GLY A 46 -16.45 -13.06 9.70
N PRO A 47 -17.07 -12.97 8.50
CA PRO A 47 -16.99 -14.00 7.47
C PRO A 47 -15.58 -14.27 6.95
N GLY A 48 -14.70 -13.27 6.96
CA GLY A 48 -13.29 -13.39 6.54
C GLY A 48 -12.39 -14.06 7.57
N TRP A 49 -12.88 -14.43 8.75
CA TRP A 49 -12.10 -14.99 9.84
C TRP A 49 -12.26 -16.50 9.97
N ASN A 50 -11.16 -17.23 9.80
CA ASN A 50 -11.09 -18.65 10.15
C ASN A 50 -10.81 -18.81 11.65
N ALA A 51 -11.85 -19.10 12.44
CA ALA A 51 -11.73 -19.22 13.89
C ALA A 51 -10.90 -20.43 14.35
N GLN A 52 -10.79 -21.48 13.52
CA GLN A 52 -10.03 -22.68 13.87
C GLN A 52 -8.51 -22.44 13.84
N LEU A 53 -8.02 -21.69 12.85
CA LEU A 53 -6.61 -21.36 12.70
C LEU A 53 -6.28 -19.97 13.24
N ALA A 54 -7.29 -19.17 13.62
CA ALA A 54 -7.17 -17.75 13.97
C ALA A 54 -6.42 -16.97 12.89
N LEU A 55 -6.82 -17.15 11.62
CA LEU A 55 -6.23 -16.55 10.43
C LEU A 55 -7.33 -15.93 9.55
N PRO A 56 -6.99 -14.94 8.70
CA PRO A 56 -7.91 -14.51 7.66
C PRO A 56 -8.00 -15.57 6.56
N TYR A 57 -9.17 -15.78 5.99
CA TYR A 57 -9.27 -16.42 4.68
C TYR A 57 -8.54 -15.58 3.62
N GLU A 58 -8.09 -16.20 2.52
CA GLU A 58 -7.36 -15.48 1.47
C GLU A 58 -8.22 -14.42 0.76
N ALA A 59 -9.50 -14.72 0.55
CA ALA A 59 -10.47 -13.80 -0.04
C ALA A 59 -11.91 -14.19 0.30
N LEU A 60 -12.81 -13.21 0.16
CA LEU A 60 -14.26 -13.38 0.18
C LEU A 60 -14.83 -13.15 -1.22
N ASP A 61 -15.89 -13.86 -1.57
CA ASP A 61 -16.68 -13.56 -2.77
C ASP A 61 -17.62 -12.36 -2.55
N ALA A 62 -18.34 -11.95 -3.59
CA ALA A 62 -19.31 -10.86 -3.53
C ALA A 62 -20.49 -11.10 -2.56
N ASN A 63 -20.71 -12.34 -2.10
CA ASN A 63 -21.71 -12.70 -1.10
C ASN A 63 -21.11 -12.87 0.30
N HIS A 64 -19.87 -12.42 0.49
CA HIS A 64 -19.09 -12.54 1.73
C HIS A 64 -18.82 -14.01 2.16
N GLN A 65 -18.85 -14.94 1.21
CA GLN A 65 -18.48 -16.31 1.52
C GLN A 65 -16.97 -16.46 1.30
N PRO A 66 -16.24 -17.09 2.22
CA PRO A 66 -14.85 -17.41 2.00
C PRO A 66 -14.65 -18.22 0.72
N LEU A 67 -13.77 -17.78 -0.14
CA LEU A 67 -13.35 -18.63 -1.27
C LEU A 67 -12.68 -19.88 -0.68
N PRO A 68 -12.92 -21.06 -1.28
CA PRO A 68 -12.33 -22.31 -0.77
C PRO A 68 -10.82 -22.16 -0.63
N PRO A 69 -10.24 -22.25 0.58
CA PRO A 69 -8.84 -22.01 0.78
C PRO A 69 -8.04 -23.17 0.20
N GLN A 70 -7.15 -22.88 -0.72
CA GLN A 70 -6.11 -23.82 -1.16
C GLN A 70 -4.87 -23.72 -0.27
N ARG A 71 -4.68 -22.55 0.34
CA ARG A 71 -3.57 -22.22 1.24
C ARG A 71 -3.92 -21.00 2.09
N TYR A 72 -3.07 -20.73 3.09
CA TYR A 72 -2.99 -19.45 3.81
C TYR A 72 -1.56 -18.93 3.71
N ARG A 73 -1.38 -17.65 3.32
CA ARG A 73 -0.07 -17.03 3.18
C ARG A 73 0.31 -16.26 4.46
N ALA A 74 1.58 -16.40 4.87
CA ALA A 74 2.09 -15.68 6.04
C ALA A 74 1.98 -14.14 5.86
N MET A 75 2.24 -13.64 4.65
CA MET A 75 2.10 -12.23 4.31
C MET A 75 0.66 -11.72 4.52
N ALA A 76 -0.36 -12.49 4.15
CA ALA A 76 -1.76 -12.11 4.36
C ALA A 76 -2.10 -12.02 5.87
N CYS A 77 -1.59 -12.96 6.68
CA CYS A 77 -1.68 -12.89 8.13
C CYS A 77 -0.98 -11.64 8.69
N ALA A 78 0.22 -11.32 8.23
CA ALA A 78 0.99 -10.16 8.67
C ALA A 78 0.28 -8.82 8.31
N ARG A 79 -0.28 -8.70 7.10
CA ARG A 79 -1.08 -7.52 6.72
C ARG A 79 -2.31 -7.32 7.60
N GLN A 80 -3.00 -8.40 7.96
CA GLN A 80 -4.14 -8.34 8.89
C GLN A 80 -3.67 -8.04 10.33
N LEU A 81 -2.50 -8.54 10.74
CA LEU A 81 -1.89 -8.16 12.02
C LEU A 81 -1.64 -6.65 12.09
N PHE A 82 -1.07 -6.06 11.03
CA PHE A 82 -0.93 -4.60 10.93
C PHE A 82 -2.29 -3.89 11.01
N LEU A 83 -3.29 -4.33 10.22
CA LEU A 83 -4.62 -3.74 10.20
C LEU A 83 -5.20 -3.64 11.61
N PHE A 84 -5.27 -4.78 12.33
CA PHE A 84 -5.84 -4.77 13.68
C PHE A 84 -4.96 -4.07 14.70
N SER A 85 -3.63 -4.05 14.53
CA SER A 85 -2.73 -3.26 15.37
C SER A 85 -2.95 -1.76 15.22
N SER A 86 -3.22 -1.27 14.02
CA SER A 86 -3.50 0.15 13.77
C SER A 86 -4.84 0.61 14.34
N LEU A 87 -5.76 -0.31 14.63
CA LEU A 87 -7.10 -0.05 15.15
C LEU A 87 -7.25 -0.27 16.66
N VAL A 88 -6.16 -0.59 17.38
CA VAL A 88 -6.22 -0.94 18.82
C VAL A 88 -6.84 0.17 19.68
N ASP A 89 -6.59 1.43 19.33
CA ASP A 89 -7.11 2.58 20.07
C ASP A 89 -8.43 3.12 19.50
N HIS A 90 -9.07 2.37 18.59
CA HIS A 90 -10.28 2.83 17.92
C HIS A 90 -11.55 2.27 18.59
N ASP A 91 -12.38 3.14 19.17
CA ASP A 91 -13.56 2.77 19.94
C ASP A 91 -14.59 1.92 19.16
N GLU A 92 -14.68 2.11 17.83
CA GLU A 92 -15.59 1.34 16.98
C GLU A 92 -15.15 -0.13 16.77
N ILE A 93 -13.88 -0.48 17.10
CA ILE A 93 -13.31 -1.83 16.90
C ILE A 93 -12.74 -2.36 18.23
N PRO A 94 -13.57 -2.62 19.23
CA PRO A 94 -13.12 -2.93 20.59
C PRO A 94 -12.36 -4.25 20.73
N ASP A 95 -12.47 -5.17 19.77
CA ASP A 95 -11.74 -6.44 19.75
C ASP A 95 -10.42 -6.39 18.95
N ALA A 96 -10.02 -5.22 18.44
CA ALA A 96 -8.81 -5.07 17.61
C ALA A 96 -7.55 -5.64 18.28
N ALA A 97 -7.32 -5.31 19.56
CA ALA A 97 -6.17 -5.82 20.31
C ALA A 97 -6.20 -7.36 20.46
N VAL A 98 -7.39 -7.94 20.69
CA VAL A 98 -7.56 -9.39 20.81
C VAL A 98 -7.23 -10.08 19.48
N ARG A 99 -7.70 -9.52 18.36
CA ARG A 99 -7.43 -10.04 17.03
C ARG A 99 -5.98 -9.90 16.63
N ALA A 100 -5.36 -8.74 16.86
CA ALA A 100 -3.94 -8.55 16.63
C ALA A 100 -3.12 -9.61 17.40
N GLY A 101 -3.41 -9.80 18.70
CA GLY A 101 -2.75 -10.84 19.50
C GLY A 101 -2.98 -12.26 18.98
N ALA A 102 -4.17 -12.58 18.45
CA ALA A 102 -4.46 -13.88 17.84
C ALA A 102 -3.67 -14.09 16.56
N LEU A 103 -3.64 -13.11 15.66
CA LEU A 103 -2.87 -13.14 14.41
C LEU A 103 -1.35 -13.28 14.68
N PHE A 104 -0.83 -12.53 15.66
CA PHE A 104 0.58 -12.64 16.05
C PHE A 104 0.92 -14.05 16.52
N ARG A 105 0.09 -14.67 17.37
CA ARG A 105 0.30 -16.06 17.81
C ARG A 105 0.21 -17.05 16.65
N SER A 106 -0.78 -16.88 15.75
CA SER A 106 -0.94 -17.75 14.58
C SER A 106 0.23 -17.65 13.61
N LEU A 107 0.80 -16.44 13.44
CA LEU A 107 2.02 -16.23 12.65
C LEU A 107 3.18 -17.06 13.20
N GLN A 108 3.35 -17.10 14.54
CA GLN A 108 4.40 -17.89 15.18
C GLN A 108 4.08 -19.41 15.17
N GLN A 109 2.84 -19.77 15.41
CA GLN A 109 2.44 -21.17 15.55
C GLN A 109 2.45 -21.94 14.23
N HIS A 110 2.00 -21.30 13.15
CA HIS A 110 1.74 -21.99 11.89
C HIS A 110 2.80 -21.73 10.82
N PHE A 111 3.44 -20.56 10.83
CA PHE A 111 4.35 -20.18 9.76
C PHE A 111 5.83 -20.15 10.15
N HIS A 112 6.17 -20.06 11.45
CA HIS A 112 7.56 -20.07 11.87
C HIS A 112 8.21 -21.44 11.61
N ASP A 113 9.38 -21.42 10.96
CA ASP A 113 10.19 -22.62 10.73
C ASP A 113 11.10 -22.85 11.93
N GLY A 114 10.76 -23.87 12.73
CA GLY A 114 11.54 -24.24 13.91
C GLY A 114 12.86 -24.99 13.60
N GLU A 115 13.06 -25.43 12.35
CA GLU A 115 14.25 -26.15 11.93
C GLU A 115 15.33 -25.23 11.33
N HIS A 116 14.93 -24.39 10.35
CA HIS A 116 15.87 -23.52 9.64
C HIS A 116 15.72 -22.04 10.04
N GLY A 117 14.71 -21.70 10.85
CA GLY A 117 14.39 -20.31 11.18
C GLY A 117 13.63 -19.58 10.07
N GLY A 118 13.22 -18.33 10.33
CA GLY A 118 12.37 -17.58 9.42
C GLY A 118 10.95 -18.13 9.33
N TRP A 119 10.23 -17.80 8.25
CA TRP A 119 8.82 -18.18 8.08
C TRP A 119 8.59 -18.80 6.72
N PHE A 120 7.73 -19.82 6.69
CA PHE A 120 7.24 -20.43 5.46
C PHE A 120 6.37 -19.42 4.68
N TYR A 121 6.40 -19.54 3.35
CA TYR A 121 5.55 -18.73 2.48
C TYR A 121 4.05 -18.99 2.72
N SER A 122 3.66 -20.29 2.82
CA SER A 122 2.27 -20.65 3.04
C SER A 122 2.08 -21.98 3.77
N ILE A 123 0.88 -22.13 4.34
CA ILE A 123 0.40 -23.38 4.96
C ILE A 123 -0.86 -23.86 4.24
N ASP A 124 -1.17 -25.15 4.42
CA ASP A 124 -2.38 -25.79 3.92
C ASP A 124 -3.63 -25.43 4.78
N PRO A 125 -4.85 -25.80 4.35
CA PRO A 125 -6.07 -25.58 5.14
C PRO A 125 -6.11 -26.26 6.51
N GLN A 126 -5.20 -27.20 6.79
CA GLN A 126 -5.04 -27.89 8.08
C GLN A 126 -3.99 -27.24 8.98
N GLY A 127 -3.36 -26.14 8.52
CA GLY A 127 -2.35 -25.39 9.28
C GLY A 127 -0.94 -26.00 9.20
N LYS A 128 -0.66 -26.89 8.24
CA LYS A 128 0.67 -27.48 8.03
C LYS A 128 1.44 -26.74 6.94
N PRO A 129 2.78 -26.63 7.03
CA PRO A 129 3.59 -26.05 5.96
C PRO A 129 3.29 -26.65 4.60
N LEU A 130 2.93 -25.81 3.61
CA LEU A 130 2.62 -26.20 2.24
C LEU A 130 3.74 -25.76 1.28
N ASP A 131 4.01 -24.49 1.22
CA ASP A 131 5.12 -23.92 0.47
C ASP A 131 6.14 -23.40 1.47
N ARG A 132 7.27 -24.09 1.57
CA ARG A 132 8.27 -23.88 2.63
C ARG A 132 9.36 -22.87 2.23
N ARG A 133 9.36 -22.38 0.98
CA ARG A 133 10.35 -21.38 0.55
C ARG A 133 10.36 -20.17 1.46
N LYS A 134 11.51 -19.53 1.53
CA LYS A 134 11.71 -18.25 2.21
C LYS A 134 11.54 -17.14 1.20
N ASP A 135 10.57 -16.27 1.44
CA ASP A 135 10.17 -15.20 0.53
C ASP A 135 10.42 -13.86 1.19
N LEU A 136 11.21 -12.99 0.55
CA LEU A 136 11.59 -11.69 1.11
C LEU A 136 10.37 -10.81 1.38
N TYR A 137 9.41 -10.81 0.45
CA TYR A 137 8.17 -10.06 0.58
C TYR A 137 7.40 -10.44 1.85
N THR A 138 7.32 -11.74 2.13
CA THR A 138 6.70 -12.28 3.35
C THR A 138 7.45 -11.82 4.60
N HIS A 139 8.79 -11.90 4.62
CA HIS A 139 9.61 -11.49 5.75
C HIS A 139 9.53 -9.97 6.00
N ALA A 140 9.48 -9.15 4.93
CA ALA A 140 9.27 -7.72 5.03
C ALA A 140 7.95 -7.39 5.74
N PHE A 141 6.83 -8.05 5.36
CA PHE A 141 5.55 -7.86 6.05
C PHE A 141 5.54 -8.36 7.49
N ILE A 142 6.30 -9.39 7.81
CA ILE A 142 6.45 -9.85 9.21
C ILE A 142 7.18 -8.79 10.05
N ILE A 143 8.28 -8.22 9.54
CA ILE A 143 8.99 -7.11 10.21
C ILE A 143 8.04 -5.92 10.40
N PHE A 144 7.39 -5.47 9.32
CA PHE A 144 6.46 -4.35 9.33
C PHE A 144 5.34 -4.53 10.35
N ALA A 145 4.65 -5.66 10.30
CA ALA A 145 3.54 -5.95 11.20
C ALA A 145 3.98 -6.11 12.65
N CYS A 146 5.13 -6.75 12.92
CA CYS A 146 5.67 -6.89 14.27
C CYS A 146 6.12 -5.55 14.86
N ALA A 147 6.67 -4.63 14.04
CA ALA A 147 7.01 -3.28 14.49
C ALA A 147 5.75 -2.53 14.98
N HIS A 148 4.69 -2.52 14.18
CA HIS A 148 3.42 -1.89 14.54
C HIS A 148 2.72 -2.57 15.71
N TYR A 149 2.69 -3.91 15.74
CA TYR A 149 2.10 -4.67 16.85
C TYR A 149 2.86 -4.43 18.16
N TRP A 150 4.19 -4.47 18.14
CA TRP A 150 5.02 -4.16 19.30
C TRP A 150 4.82 -2.72 19.79
N ALA A 151 4.71 -1.76 18.88
CA ALA A 151 4.47 -0.36 19.24
C ALA A 151 3.20 -0.18 20.09
N LYS A 152 2.15 -0.97 19.82
CA LYS A 152 0.87 -0.92 20.55
C LYS A 152 0.83 -1.85 21.75
N SER A 153 1.25 -3.11 21.60
CA SER A 153 1.13 -4.14 22.64
C SER A 153 2.20 -4.06 23.73
N LYS A 154 3.39 -3.56 23.37
CA LYS A 154 4.62 -3.64 24.18
C LYS A 154 4.97 -5.07 24.62
N ASP A 155 4.49 -6.08 23.86
CA ASP A 155 4.78 -7.48 24.12
C ASP A 155 6.26 -7.79 23.85
N PRO A 156 7.04 -8.25 24.86
CA PRO A 156 8.46 -8.58 24.68
C PRO A 156 8.68 -9.69 23.63
N LEU A 157 7.71 -10.59 23.44
CA LEU A 157 7.80 -11.63 22.41
C LEU A 157 7.73 -11.00 21.01
N ALA A 158 6.87 -9.98 20.81
CA ALA A 158 6.79 -9.27 19.54
C ALA A 158 8.09 -8.56 19.17
N GLU A 159 8.77 -7.96 20.17
CA GLU A 159 10.10 -7.37 20.00
C GLU A 159 11.16 -8.43 19.62
N SER A 160 11.12 -9.57 20.30
CA SER A 160 12.03 -10.70 20.01
C SER A 160 11.84 -11.23 18.58
N VAL A 161 10.58 -11.37 18.14
CA VAL A 161 10.24 -11.80 16.77
C VAL A 161 10.67 -10.78 15.73
N LEU A 162 10.46 -9.49 15.99
CA LEU A 162 10.94 -8.39 15.14
C LEU A 162 12.47 -8.47 14.95
N ASN A 163 13.22 -8.63 16.04
CA ASN A 163 14.67 -8.77 15.99
C ASN A 163 15.10 -10.02 15.22
N ALA A 164 14.45 -11.16 15.43
CA ALA A 164 14.73 -12.40 14.70
C ALA A 164 14.48 -12.23 13.19
N ALA A 165 13.39 -11.57 12.80
CA ALA A 165 13.07 -11.33 11.40
C ALA A 165 14.08 -10.39 10.71
N LEU A 166 14.51 -9.32 11.40
CA LEU A 166 15.55 -8.40 10.91
C LEU A 166 16.89 -9.14 10.72
N ASN A 167 17.28 -9.99 11.68
CA ASN A 167 18.51 -10.76 11.59
C ASN A 167 18.46 -11.76 10.41
N VAL A 168 17.34 -12.48 10.25
CA VAL A 168 17.15 -13.41 9.13
C VAL A 168 17.30 -12.70 7.79
N VAL A 169 16.72 -11.50 7.64
CA VAL A 169 16.86 -10.73 6.40
C VAL A 169 18.32 -10.33 6.18
N ALA A 170 18.99 -9.82 7.20
CA ALA A 170 20.37 -9.36 7.09
C ALA A 170 21.37 -10.50 6.81
N GLU A 171 21.16 -11.69 7.41
CA GLU A 171 22.11 -12.79 7.34
C GLU A 171 21.85 -13.75 6.17
N SER A 172 20.58 -13.98 5.81
CA SER A 172 20.21 -15.05 4.86
C SER A 172 19.80 -14.52 3.49
N PHE A 173 19.10 -13.38 3.40
CA PHE A 173 18.63 -12.84 2.11
C PHE A 173 19.65 -11.95 1.40
N ALA A 174 20.71 -11.46 2.07
CA ALA A 174 21.68 -10.57 1.45
C ALA A 174 22.33 -11.20 0.22
N ASP A 175 22.29 -10.50 -0.94
CA ASP A 175 22.84 -10.96 -2.22
C ASP A 175 24.38 -10.79 -2.33
N GLY A 176 25.02 -10.26 -1.30
CA GLY A 176 26.45 -9.91 -1.28
C GLY A 176 26.81 -8.66 -2.07
N ASN A 177 25.85 -8.04 -2.77
CA ASN A 177 26.03 -6.83 -3.59
C ASN A 177 25.20 -5.65 -3.10
N GLY A 178 24.72 -5.69 -1.85
CA GLY A 178 24.00 -4.62 -1.19
C GLY A 178 22.50 -4.60 -1.46
N LEU A 179 21.95 -5.67 -2.03
CA LEU A 179 20.52 -5.96 -2.12
C LEU A 179 20.24 -7.34 -1.52
N TYR A 180 19.02 -7.84 -1.76
CA TYR A 180 18.51 -9.06 -1.16
C TYR A 180 17.88 -9.95 -2.23
N GLU A 181 18.07 -11.27 -2.12
CA GLU A 181 17.38 -12.27 -2.93
C GLU A 181 15.87 -12.18 -2.70
N ALA A 182 15.08 -12.27 -3.77
CA ALA A 182 13.63 -12.22 -3.64
C ALA A 182 13.07 -13.50 -3.00
N GLN A 183 13.68 -14.64 -3.32
CA GLN A 183 13.25 -15.96 -2.81
C GLN A 183 14.44 -16.89 -2.61
N LEU A 184 14.36 -17.70 -1.55
CA LEU A 184 15.30 -18.75 -1.21
C LEU A 184 14.54 -20.06 -0.92
N ASP A 185 15.19 -21.19 -1.01
CA ASP A 185 14.62 -22.46 -0.59
C ASP A 185 14.47 -22.54 0.94
N GLU A 186 13.84 -23.57 1.47
CA GLU A 186 13.57 -23.70 2.91
C GLU A 186 14.85 -23.72 3.76
N ASP A 187 15.95 -24.24 3.22
CA ASP A 187 17.28 -24.33 3.85
C ASP A 187 18.17 -23.11 3.54
N TRP A 188 17.61 -22.04 3.02
CA TRP A 188 18.28 -20.78 2.60
C TRP A 188 19.17 -20.93 1.36
N SER A 189 19.15 -22.06 0.66
CA SER A 189 19.85 -22.18 -0.62
C SER A 189 19.22 -21.29 -1.68
N THR A 190 20.04 -20.78 -2.62
CA THR A 190 19.56 -19.84 -3.64
C THR A 190 18.67 -20.52 -4.68
N LEU A 191 17.58 -19.89 -5.01
CA LEU A 191 16.70 -20.24 -6.14
C LEU A 191 17.07 -19.45 -7.42
N GLY A 192 18.03 -18.53 -7.34
CA GLY A 192 18.50 -17.74 -8.49
C GLY A 192 17.47 -16.74 -8.99
N THR A 193 16.53 -16.30 -8.16
CA THR A 193 15.51 -15.31 -8.53
C THR A 193 16.09 -13.90 -8.65
N GLY A 194 17.18 -13.63 -7.93
CA GLY A 194 17.78 -12.30 -7.82
C GLY A 194 16.88 -11.28 -7.12
N PRO A 195 17.33 -10.01 -7.01
CA PRO A 195 16.55 -8.96 -6.42
C PRO A 195 15.41 -8.50 -7.35
N LEU A 196 14.23 -8.26 -6.77
CA LEU A 196 13.03 -7.69 -7.43
C LEU A 196 12.56 -6.45 -6.67
N GLN A 197 12.04 -5.47 -7.41
CA GLN A 197 11.64 -4.18 -6.86
C GLN A 197 10.60 -4.30 -5.76
N ASN A 198 9.49 -5.04 -5.99
CA ASN A 198 8.36 -5.11 -5.07
C ASN A 198 8.74 -5.66 -3.67
N PRO A 199 9.44 -6.82 -3.53
CA PRO A 199 9.95 -7.25 -2.22
C PRO A 199 10.87 -6.25 -1.55
N LEU A 200 11.73 -5.55 -2.32
CA LEU A 200 12.67 -4.57 -1.79
C LEU A 200 11.97 -3.28 -1.33
N MET A 201 10.89 -2.87 -1.99
CA MET A 201 10.06 -1.74 -1.58
C MET A 201 9.43 -2.01 -0.21
N HIS A 202 8.81 -3.16 -0.02
CA HIS A 202 8.21 -3.50 1.26
C HIS A 202 9.26 -3.79 2.35
N LEU A 203 10.48 -4.17 1.98
CA LEU A 203 11.58 -4.21 2.93
C LEU A 203 11.98 -2.80 3.38
N ALA A 204 12.01 -1.82 2.47
CA ALA A 204 12.23 -0.42 2.83
C ALA A 204 11.11 0.09 3.77
N GLU A 205 9.85 -0.20 3.46
CA GLU A 205 8.71 0.11 4.31
C GLU A 205 8.85 -0.51 5.72
N ALA A 206 9.28 -1.77 5.79
CA ALA A 206 9.50 -2.48 7.05
C ALA A 206 10.64 -1.87 7.88
N PHE A 207 11.73 -1.44 7.22
CA PHE A 207 12.82 -0.73 7.89
C PHE A 207 12.36 0.63 8.42
N LEU A 208 11.64 1.41 7.62
CA LEU A 208 11.07 2.70 8.05
C LEU A 208 10.07 2.52 9.21
N ALA A 209 9.23 1.51 9.17
CA ALA A 209 8.33 1.16 10.28
C ALA A 209 9.10 0.79 11.56
N THR A 210 10.20 0.05 11.44
CA THR A 210 11.06 -0.27 12.60
C THR A 210 11.68 0.99 13.18
N LEU A 211 12.21 1.87 12.33
CA LEU A 211 12.84 3.13 12.73
C LEU A 211 11.84 4.12 13.35
N SER A 212 10.58 4.09 12.94
CA SER A 212 9.53 4.94 13.55
C SER A 212 9.19 4.57 14.99
N VAL A 213 9.44 3.30 15.40
CA VAL A 213 9.07 2.80 16.72
C VAL A 213 10.25 2.70 17.70
N ARG A 214 11.50 2.68 17.17
CA ARG A 214 12.73 2.68 17.97
C ARG A 214 13.93 3.17 17.16
N ALA A 215 14.93 3.71 17.87
CA ALA A 215 16.25 3.94 17.28
C ALA A 215 16.95 2.60 17.06
N ASP A 216 17.37 2.31 15.82
CA ASP A 216 18.06 1.07 15.43
C ASP A 216 19.13 1.39 14.38
N PRO A 217 20.40 1.61 14.81
CA PRO A 217 21.47 1.98 13.89
C PRO A 217 21.77 0.93 12.79
N ALA A 218 21.53 -0.36 13.07
CA ALA A 218 21.74 -1.40 12.09
C ALA A 218 20.68 -1.35 10.99
N THR A 219 19.41 -1.20 11.37
CA THR A 219 18.30 -1.01 10.44
C THR A 219 18.45 0.30 9.64
N GLN A 220 18.93 1.39 10.27
CA GLN A 220 19.21 2.64 9.54
C GLN A 220 20.31 2.44 8.48
N ALA A 221 21.40 1.77 8.83
CA ALA A 221 22.46 1.49 7.87
C ALA A 221 21.99 0.58 6.72
N ALA A 222 21.13 -0.41 7.02
CA ALA A 222 20.53 -1.28 6.01
C ALA A 222 19.60 -0.50 5.07
N MET A 223 18.76 0.41 5.62
CA MET A 223 17.90 1.29 4.81
C MET A 223 18.72 2.21 3.89
N ASP A 224 19.80 2.78 4.41
CA ASP A 224 20.70 3.67 3.63
C ASP A 224 21.36 2.90 2.48
N ALA A 225 21.87 1.70 2.75
CA ALA A 225 22.44 0.83 1.73
C ALA A 225 21.43 0.40 0.68
N LEU A 226 20.23 0.00 1.11
CA LEU A 226 19.12 -0.35 0.22
C LEU A 226 18.76 0.81 -0.70
N ALA A 227 18.59 2.03 -0.17
CA ALA A 227 18.25 3.21 -0.95
C ALA A 227 19.29 3.52 -2.02
N VAL A 228 20.59 3.43 -1.69
CA VAL A 228 21.70 3.64 -2.65
C VAL A 228 21.66 2.59 -3.76
N ASN A 229 21.48 1.32 -3.42
CA ASN A 229 21.47 0.23 -4.40
C ASN A 229 20.21 0.23 -5.27
N MET A 230 19.04 0.56 -4.72
CA MET A 230 17.81 0.76 -5.49
C MET A 230 17.98 1.88 -6.52
N GLN A 231 18.53 3.03 -6.09
CA GLN A 231 18.83 4.14 -6.98
C GLN A 231 19.75 3.74 -8.15
N GLN A 232 20.75 2.92 -7.89
CA GLN A 232 21.74 2.55 -8.92
C GLN A 232 21.27 1.45 -9.86
N ARG A 233 20.46 0.52 -9.37
CA ARG A 233 20.16 -0.72 -10.08
C ARG A 233 18.73 -0.80 -10.63
N PHE A 234 17.80 0.03 -10.16
CA PHE A 234 16.39 -0.05 -10.57
C PHE A 234 15.86 1.27 -11.15
N VAL A 235 16.48 2.42 -10.85
CA VAL A 235 15.95 3.71 -11.26
C VAL A 235 16.43 4.09 -12.64
N ASP A 236 15.52 4.34 -13.57
CA ASP A 236 15.83 4.98 -14.85
C ASP A 236 16.28 6.43 -14.62
N LYS A 237 17.45 6.78 -15.11
CA LYS A 237 18.07 8.10 -14.85
C LYS A 237 17.32 9.27 -15.50
N THR A 238 16.62 9.00 -16.59
CA THR A 238 15.93 10.03 -17.40
C THR A 238 14.61 10.40 -16.77
N THR A 239 13.78 9.40 -16.45
CA THR A 239 12.43 9.60 -15.94
C THR A 239 12.36 9.63 -14.42
N GLY A 240 13.32 9.03 -13.73
CA GLY A 240 13.30 8.77 -12.30
C GLY A 240 12.52 7.53 -11.91
N VAL A 241 11.87 6.87 -12.86
CA VAL A 241 10.98 5.71 -12.64
C VAL A 241 11.76 4.53 -12.06
N MET A 242 11.21 3.91 -11.04
CA MET A 242 11.63 2.62 -10.48
C MET A 242 11.05 1.49 -11.32
N LEU A 243 11.91 0.68 -11.92
CA LEU A 243 11.52 -0.48 -12.72
C LEU A 243 11.30 -1.72 -11.85
N GLU A 244 10.48 -2.66 -12.30
CA GLU A 244 10.16 -3.88 -11.54
C GLU A 244 11.33 -4.87 -11.47
N LYS A 245 12.21 -4.85 -12.48
CA LYS A 245 13.44 -5.66 -12.53
C LYS A 245 14.66 -4.72 -12.58
N PRO A 246 15.86 -5.22 -12.27
CA PRO A 246 17.08 -4.44 -12.41
C PRO A 246 17.25 -3.85 -13.82
N LEU A 247 17.90 -2.69 -13.90
CA LEU A 247 18.24 -2.04 -15.17
C LEU A 247 18.96 -3.00 -16.11
N GLY A 248 18.59 -2.98 -17.39
CA GLY A 248 19.11 -3.88 -18.40
C GLY A 248 18.41 -5.22 -18.52
N ALA A 249 17.45 -5.53 -17.65
CA ALA A 249 16.60 -6.70 -17.83
C ALA A 249 15.72 -6.56 -19.06
N VAL A 250 15.55 -7.68 -19.80
CA VAL A 250 14.70 -7.72 -21.00
C VAL A 250 13.23 -7.63 -20.55
N ASP A 251 12.40 -6.95 -21.36
CA ASP A 251 10.97 -6.76 -21.11
C ASP A 251 10.68 -6.22 -19.71
N ASN A 252 11.41 -5.17 -19.31
CA ASN A 252 11.20 -4.49 -18.06
C ASN A 252 10.02 -3.51 -18.16
N TRP A 253 9.34 -3.30 -17.05
CA TRP A 253 8.17 -2.43 -16.95
C TRP A 253 8.17 -1.70 -15.60
N TYR A 254 7.19 -0.84 -15.40
CA TYR A 254 6.90 -0.26 -14.10
C TYR A 254 5.39 -0.23 -13.83
N GLU A 255 5.02 -0.25 -12.56
CA GLU A 255 3.65 -0.03 -12.09
C GLU A 255 3.55 1.40 -11.55
N PRO A 256 2.64 2.26 -12.07
CA PRO A 256 2.40 3.59 -11.52
C PRO A 256 2.09 3.57 -10.02
N GLY A 257 1.31 2.58 -9.56
CA GLY A 257 1.01 2.37 -8.13
C GLY A 257 2.27 2.26 -7.28
N HIS A 258 3.29 1.51 -7.72
CA HIS A 258 4.56 1.39 -7.01
C HIS A 258 5.36 2.70 -6.99
N GLN A 259 5.25 3.55 -8.03
CA GLN A 259 5.90 4.87 -8.03
C GLN A 259 5.29 5.78 -6.97
N PHE A 260 3.95 5.74 -6.82
CA PHE A 260 3.23 6.50 -5.80
C PHE A 260 3.54 5.98 -4.40
N GLU A 261 3.62 4.67 -4.21
CA GLU A 261 3.97 4.03 -2.94
C GLU A 261 5.41 4.37 -2.52
N TRP A 262 6.40 4.22 -3.40
CA TRP A 262 7.78 4.65 -3.14
C TRP A 262 7.88 6.14 -2.81
N PHE A 263 7.21 6.99 -3.58
CA PHE A 263 7.19 8.43 -3.30
C PHE A 263 6.66 8.70 -1.89
N PHE A 264 5.50 8.10 -1.53
CA PHE A 264 4.92 8.29 -0.20
C PHE A 264 5.88 7.84 0.91
N LEU A 265 6.47 6.65 0.80
CA LEU A 265 7.38 6.11 1.82
C LEU A 265 8.57 7.04 2.08
N LEU A 266 9.16 7.61 1.03
CA LEU A 266 10.34 8.46 1.17
C LEU A 266 9.98 9.91 1.56
N GLU A 267 8.88 10.44 1.05
CA GLU A 267 8.42 11.80 1.37
C GLU A 267 7.94 11.90 2.82
N SER A 268 7.29 10.86 3.34
CA SER A 268 6.86 10.82 4.76
C SER A 268 7.98 10.50 5.75
N SER A 269 9.22 10.27 5.28
CA SER A 269 10.38 9.92 6.08
C SER A 269 11.44 11.03 6.01
N PRO A 270 11.48 11.97 6.98
CA PRO A 270 12.37 13.14 6.93
C PRO A 270 13.85 12.79 6.78
N GLU A 271 14.30 11.65 7.32
CA GLU A 271 15.67 11.14 7.18
C GLU A 271 16.04 10.74 5.75
N MET A 272 15.05 10.57 4.87
CA MET A 272 15.25 10.26 3.45
C MET A 272 15.31 11.50 2.55
N HIS A 273 14.90 12.66 3.06
CA HIS A 273 14.88 13.89 2.27
C HIS A 273 16.28 14.32 1.82
N GLY A 274 16.38 14.82 0.57
CA GLY A 274 17.63 15.24 -0.03
C GLY A 274 18.57 14.09 -0.46
N ARG A 275 18.14 12.83 -0.35
CA ARG A 275 18.89 11.68 -0.87
C ARG A 275 18.53 11.46 -2.35
N PRO A 276 19.45 10.91 -3.18
CA PRO A 276 19.21 10.71 -4.62
C PRO A 276 17.97 9.88 -4.94
N LEU A 277 17.62 8.88 -4.11
CA LEU A 277 16.43 8.08 -4.30
C LEU A 277 15.16 8.90 -4.07
N HIS A 278 15.11 9.74 -3.04
CA HIS A 278 13.99 10.63 -2.77
C HIS A 278 13.75 11.59 -3.95
N ASP A 279 14.82 12.25 -4.46
CA ASP A 279 14.72 13.14 -5.62
C ASP A 279 14.24 12.41 -6.88
N SER A 280 14.65 11.14 -7.04
CA SER A 280 14.19 10.31 -8.15
C SER A 280 12.72 9.95 -8.03
N MET A 281 12.24 9.59 -6.84
CA MET A 281 10.82 9.25 -6.63
C MET A 281 9.90 10.47 -6.77
N THR A 282 10.39 11.67 -6.47
CA THR A 282 9.67 12.92 -6.79
C THR A 282 9.46 13.09 -8.30
N ARG A 283 10.48 12.78 -9.13
CA ARG A 283 10.34 12.78 -10.60
C ARG A 283 9.47 11.61 -11.08
N ALA A 284 9.62 10.43 -10.48
CA ALA A 284 8.83 9.23 -10.80
C ALA A 284 7.34 9.46 -10.55
N PHE A 285 6.97 10.14 -9.44
CA PHE A 285 5.59 10.54 -9.19
C PHE A 285 5.03 11.36 -10.35
N ALA A 286 5.73 12.43 -10.75
CA ALA A 286 5.28 13.29 -11.84
C ALA A 286 5.17 12.54 -13.18
N HIS A 287 6.14 11.66 -13.47
CA HIS A 287 6.13 10.83 -14.68
C HIS A 287 4.98 9.82 -14.66
N ALA A 288 4.80 9.09 -13.55
CA ALA A 288 3.72 8.11 -13.41
C ALA A 288 2.34 8.78 -13.47
N GLN A 289 2.19 9.98 -12.87
CA GLN A 289 0.96 10.77 -12.98
C GLN A 289 0.65 11.16 -14.43
N ALA A 290 1.68 11.62 -15.17
CA ALA A 290 1.49 12.07 -16.55
C ALA A 290 1.23 10.92 -17.54
N GLN A 291 1.77 9.72 -17.32
CA GLN A 291 1.71 8.59 -18.25
C GLN A 291 0.72 7.51 -17.82
N GLY A 292 0.53 7.32 -16.54
CA GLY A 292 -0.20 6.19 -15.95
C GLY A 292 -1.52 6.56 -15.26
N VAL A 293 -1.89 7.85 -15.25
CA VAL A 293 -3.17 8.31 -14.68
C VAL A 293 -4.02 8.92 -15.77
N ASP A 294 -5.24 8.44 -15.94
CA ASP A 294 -6.19 8.98 -16.89
C ASP A 294 -6.59 10.43 -16.49
N PRO A 295 -6.31 11.43 -17.33
CA PRO A 295 -6.59 12.83 -17.00
C PRO A 295 -8.09 13.16 -16.92
N GLN A 296 -8.98 12.29 -17.39
CA GLN A 296 -10.43 12.52 -17.39
C GLN A 296 -11.10 12.07 -16.10
N ASN A 297 -10.61 10.98 -15.52
CA ASN A 297 -11.25 10.33 -14.37
C ASN A 297 -10.27 9.93 -13.25
N GLY A 298 -8.98 10.24 -13.40
CA GLY A 298 -7.95 9.96 -12.40
C GLY A 298 -7.64 8.48 -12.15
N ALA A 299 -8.07 7.58 -13.03
CA ALA A 299 -7.82 6.15 -12.91
C ALA A 299 -6.35 5.81 -13.09
N VAL A 300 -5.80 4.98 -12.20
CA VAL A 300 -4.41 4.51 -12.27
C VAL A 300 -4.33 3.23 -13.09
N THR A 301 -3.55 3.26 -14.18
CA THR A 301 -3.24 2.11 -15.04
C THR A 301 -2.32 1.13 -14.30
N ALA A 302 -2.51 -0.20 -14.51
CA ALA A 302 -1.72 -1.19 -13.79
C ALA A 302 -0.24 -1.19 -14.21
N THR A 303 0.08 -1.36 -15.50
CA THR A 303 1.48 -1.47 -15.94
C THR A 303 1.77 -0.74 -17.23
N LEU A 304 2.97 -0.13 -17.30
CA LEU A 304 3.52 0.52 -18.48
C LEU A 304 4.95 0.07 -18.75
N THR A 305 5.33 0.10 -20.03
CA THR A 305 6.73 0.07 -20.43
C THR A 305 7.39 1.44 -20.19
N LEU A 306 8.71 1.48 -20.17
CA LEU A 306 9.46 2.72 -19.94
C LEU A 306 9.21 3.78 -21.04
N ASP A 307 8.87 3.37 -22.26
CA ASP A 307 8.47 4.26 -23.35
C ASP A 307 7.00 4.71 -23.28
N GLY A 308 6.30 4.43 -22.18
CA GLY A 308 4.94 4.89 -21.90
C GLY A 308 3.83 4.05 -22.56
N LYS A 309 4.15 2.89 -23.11
CA LYS A 309 3.13 1.99 -23.69
C LYS A 309 2.43 1.20 -22.60
N VAL A 310 1.11 1.26 -22.57
CA VAL A 310 0.27 0.48 -21.65
C VAL A 310 0.40 -1.02 -21.97
N GLN A 311 0.78 -1.82 -21.00
CA GLN A 311 0.83 -3.28 -21.05
C GLN A 311 -0.41 -3.91 -20.41
N ASP A 312 -0.85 -3.35 -19.27
CA ASP A 312 -2.07 -3.76 -18.58
C ASP A 312 -2.83 -2.49 -18.16
N SER A 313 -4.03 -2.32 -18.70
CA SER A 313 -4.89 -1.16 -18.42
C SER A 313 -5.85 -1.36 -17.25
N THR A 314 -5.79 -2.50 -16.57
CA THR A 314 -6.61 -2.79 -15.38
C THR A 314 -6.40 -1.73 -14.30
N GLN A 315 -7.49 -1.28 -13.71
CA GLN A 315 -7.48 -0.34 -12.59
C GLN A 315 -7.62 -1.14 -11.31
N ARG A 316 -6.63 -1.05 -10.43
CA ARG A 316 -6.58 -1.82 -9.18
C ARG A 316 -6.79 -0.89 -7.99
N ILE A 317 -7.67 -1.28 -7.05
CA ILE A 317 -8.00 -0.47 -5.87
C ILE A 317 -6.75 -0.08 -5.07
N TRP A 318 -5.78 -0.99 -4.90
CA TRP A 318 -4.58 -0.70 -4.15
C TRP A 318 -3.73 0.41 -4.81
N ALA A 319 -3.55 0.37 -6.13
CA ALA A 319 -2.78 1.38 -6.85
C ALA A 319 -3.43 2.76 -6.77
N GLN A 320 -4.76 2.81 -6.79
CA GLN A 320 -5.51 4.06 -6.60
C GLN A 320 -5.37 4.57 -5.16
N ALA A 321 -5.39 3.69 -4.15
CA ALA A 321 -5.17 4.07 -2.74
C ALA A 321 -3.76 4.65 -2.54
N GLU A 322 -2.73 4.06 -3.18
CA GLU A 322 -1.37 4.58 -3.15
C GLU A 322 -1.26 5.96 -3.83
N TYR A 323 -1.97 6.16 -4.94
CA TYR A 323 -2.02 7.46 -5.60
C TYR A 323 -2.64 8.53 -4.71
N LEU A 324 -3.77 8.24 -4.04
CA LEU A 324 -4.44 9.18 -3.13
C LEU A 324 -3.54 9.64 -1.99
N ARG A 325 -2.87 8.71 -1.30
CA ARG A 325 -1.99 9.07 -0.18
C ARG A 325 -0.74 9.84 -0.64
N ALA A 326 -0.23 9.52 -1.83
CA ALA A 326 0.87 10.25 -2.43
C ALA A 326 0.47 11.69 -2.85
N MET A 327 -0.74 11.88 -3.41
CA MET A 327 -1.28 13.20 -3.74
C MET A 327 -1.40 14.11 -2.51
N ALA A 328 -1.73 13.56 -1.34
CA ALA A 328 -1.85 14.32 -0.10
C ALA A 328 -0.52 15.00 0.32
N LEU A 329 0.63 14.45 -0.10
CA LEU A 329 1.94 15.03 0.16
C LEU A 329 2.42 16.01 -0.93
N ARG A 330 1.57 16.28 -1.95
CA ARG A 330 1.88 17.17 -3.08
C ARG A 330 0.97 18.38 -3.09
N PRO A 331 1.47 19.58 -2.70
CA PRO A 331 0.63 20.80 -2.64
C PRO A 331 -0.09 21.12 -3.96
N GLU A 332 0.53 20.84 -5.11
CA GLU A 332 -0.08 21.03 -6.43
C GLU A 332 -1.25 20.10 -6.72
N CYS A 333 -1.38 18.98 -6.00
CA CYS A 333 -2.49 18.03 -6.13
C CYS A 333 -3.69 18.36 -5.22
N GLU A 334 -3.56 19.29 -4.29
CA GLU A 334 -4.57 19.60 -3.27
C GLU A 334 -5.95 19.88 -3.88
N SER A 335 -6.01 20.69 -4.93
CA SER A 335 -7.28 21.05 -5.58
C SER A 335 -7.98 19.87 -6.26
N ALA A 336 -7.24 18.83 -6.66
CA ALA A 336 -7.78 17.64 -7.31
C ALA A 336 -8.09 16.52 -6.31
N LEU A 337 -7.51 16.53 -5.11
CA LEU A 337 -7.58 15.41 -4.16
C LEU A 337 -9.03 15.11 -3.74
N SER A 338 -9.85 16.12 -3.48
CA SER A 338 -11.26 15.92 -3.10
C SER A 338 -12.05 15.17 -4.17
N GLN A 339 -11.85 15.54 -5.45
CA GLN A 339 -12.50 14.85 -6.56
C GLN A 339 -11.97 13.41 -6.72
N GLN A 340 -10.67 13.20 -6.56
CA GLN A 340 -10.06 11.88 -6.63
C GLN A 340 -10.55 10.93 -5.52
N LEU A 341 -10.84 11.44 -4.32
CA LEU A 341 -11.46 10.66 -3.25
C LEU A 341 -12.88 10.21 -3.62
N LEU A 342 -13.67 11.08 -4.26
CA LEU A 342 -15.02 10.74 -4.76
C LEU A 342 -14.95 9.71 -5.89
N ASP A 343 -14.03 9.91 -6.84
CA ASP A 343 -13.85 8.99 -7.97
C ASP A 343 -13.40 7.61 -7.48
N PHE A 344 -12.57 7.56 -6.44
CA PHE A 344 -12.17 6.33 -5.77
C PHE A 344 -13.37 5.61 -5.13
N GLU A 345 -14.18 6.34 -4.35
CA GLU A 345 -15.40 5.81 -3.74
C GLU A 345 -16.32 5.19 -4.79
N GLN A 346 -16.66 5.96 -5.82
CA GLN A 346 -17.59 5.55 -6.87
C GLN A 346 -17.08 4.37 -7.70
N ARG A 347 -15.76 4.28 -7.92
CA ARG A 347 -15.17 3.23 -8.76
C ARG A 347 -15.01 1.92 -8.03
N PHE A 348 -14.58 1.96 -6.78
CA PHE A 348 -14.16 0.76 -6.08
C PHE A 348 -15.06 0.36 -4.92
N LEU A 349 -15.72 1.30 -4.23
CA LEU A 349 -16.48 0.98 -3.03
C LEU A 349 -17.95 0.75 -3.33
N HIS A 350 -18.57 -0.16 -2.62
CA HIS A 350 -20.00 -0.41 -2.67
C HIS A 350 -20.54 -0.72 -1.26
N ALA A 351 -21.86 -0.74 -1.08
CA ALA A 351 -22.52 -0.81 0.22
C ALA A 351 -22.09 -2.00 1.10
N THR A 352 -21.53 -3.05 0.51
CA THR A 352 -21.17 -4.29 1.23
C THR A 352 -19.71 -4.68 1.11
N GLY A 353 -18.85 -3.82 0.52
CA GLY A 353 -17.42 -4.11 0.36
C GLY A 353 -16.75 -3.27 -0.73
N TRP A 354 -15.96 -3.91 -1.57
CA TRP A 354 -15.23 -3.24 -2.66
C TRP A 354 -15.05 -4.14 -3.89
N ASN A 355 -14.78 -3.51 -5.03
CA ASN A 355 -14.31 -4.16 -6.24
C ASN A 355 -12.78 -4.13 -6.27
N GLU A 356 -12.13 -5.27 -6.44
CA GLU A 356 -10.66 -5.36 -6.44
C GLU A 356 -10.05 -4.78 -7.71
N CYS A 357 -10.68 -5.06 -8.87
CA CYS A 357 -10.25 -4.54 -10.17
C CYS A 357 -11.44 -4.08 -11.00
N VAL A 358 -11.20 -3.00 -11.75
CA VAL A 358 -12.16 -2.41 -12.71
C VAL A 358 -11.43 -2.18 -14.03
N ASP A 359 -12.09 -2.45 -15.14
CA ASP A 359 -11.57 -2.19 -16.48
C ASP A 359 -11.80 -0.73 -16.90
N THR A 360 -11.19 -0.31 -18.01
CA THR A 360 -11.24 1.09 -18.47
C THR A 360 -12.65 1.56 -18.87
N ASP A 361 -13.56 0.63 -19.16
CA ASP A 361 -14.97 0.91 -19.46
C ASP A 361 -15.88 0.96 -18.21
N GLY A 362 -15.30 0.76 -17.02
CA GLY A 362 -16.01 0.72 -15.74
C GLY A 362 -16.57 -0.66 -15.38
N THR A 363 -16.32 -1.69 -16.18
CA THR A 363 -16.73 -3.06 -15.87
C THR A 363 -15.88 -3.62 -14.73
N VAL A 364 -16.51 -4.25 -13.74
CA VAL A 364 -15.81 -4.94 -12.67
C VAL A 364 -15.20 -6.23 -13.19
N SER A 365 -13.88 -6.28 -13.30
CA SER A 365 -13.14 -7.46 -13.77
C SER A 365 -12.76 -8.41 -12.64
N ARG A 366 -12.70 -7.90 -11.39
CA ARG A 366 -12.46 -8.71 -10.20
C ARG A 366 -13.25 -8.19 -9.01
N SER A 367 -14.23 -8.97 -8.56
CA SER A 367 -15.16 -8.64 -7.47
C SER A 367 -14.87 -9.39 -6.15
N ASP A 368 -13.97 -10.36 -6.14
CA ASP A 368 -13.54 -10.99 -4.88
C ASP A 368 -12.72 -10.00 -4.04
N MET A 369 -12.86 -10.10 -2.74
CA MET A 369 -12.26 -9.20 -1.77
C MET A 369 -11.10 -9.90 -1.04
N PRO A 370 -9.83 -9.67 -1.45
CA PRO A 370 -8.67 -10.28 -0.81
C PRO A 370 -8.42 -9.73 0.60
N SER A 371 -7.95 -10.58 1.50
CA SER A 371 -7.54 -10.19 2.86
C SER A 371 -6.36 -9.22 2.91
N THR A 372 -5.66 -9.07 1.79
CA THR A 372 -4.48 -8.21 1.66
C THR A 372 -4.80 -6.77 1.31
N THR A 373 -5.96 -6.49 0.72
CA THR A 373 -6.36 -5.13 0.27
C THR A 373 -6.63 -4.17 1.42
N PRO A 374 -7.24 -4.57 2.56
CA PRO A 374 -7.45 -3.67 3.70
C PRO A 374 -6.17 -3.01 4.25
N TYR A 375 -4.99 -3.61 4.05
CA TYR A 375 -3.71 -2.99 4.37
C TYR A 375 -3.50 -1.69 3.58
N HIS A 376 -3.67 -1.69 2.25
CA HIS A 376 -3.51 -0.50 1.43
C HIS A 376 -4.54 0.58 1.75
N LEU A 377 -5.77 0.18 2.09
CA LEU A 377 -6.80 1.12 2.52
C LEU A 377 -6.46 1.75 3.88
N ALA A 378 -5.98 0.94 4.84
CA ALA A 378 -5.58 1.44 6.15
C ALA A 378 -4.40 2.41 6.04
N THR A 379 -3.34 2.05 5.30
CA THR A 379 -2.17 2.94 5.12
C THR A 379 -2.54 4.22 4.37
N CYS A 380 -3.42 4.14 3.37
CA CYS A 380 -3.95 5.32 2.67
C CYS A 380 -4.71 6.23 3.63
N TYR A 381 -5.63 5.69 4.43
CA TYR A 381 -6.47 6.50 5.33
C TYR A 381 -5.68 7.07 6.51
N ILE A 382 -4.67 6.38 7.00
CA ILE A 382 -3.72 6.93 7.99
C ILE A 382 -2.99 8.13 7.37
N GLY A 383 -2.39 7.98 6.19
CA GLY A 383 -1.67 9.07 5.53
C GLY A 383 -2.56 10.29 5.20
N LEU A 384 -3.82 10.06 4.81
CA LEU A 384 -4.80 11.13 4.59
C LEU A 384 -5.23 11.81 5.89
N ALA A 385 -5.40 11.07 6.99
CA ALA A 385 -5.71 11.63 8.30
C ALA A 385 -4.58 12.54 8.79
N ASP A 386 -3.34 12.08 8.73
CA ASP A 386 -2.15 12.85 9.11
C ASP A 386 -2.04 14.16 8.28
N TYR A 387 -2.32 14.09 6.99
CA TYR A 387 -2.36 15.28 6.13
C TYR A 387 -3.44 16.28 6.57
N LEU A 388 -4.65 15.82 6.85
CA LEU A 388 -5.76 16.68 7.25
C LEU A 388 -5.54 17.31 8.62
N GLU A 389 -4.98 16.55 9.58
CA GLU A 389 -4.62 17.06 10.91
C GLU A 389 -3.54 18.13 10.83
N ASN A 390 -2.47 17.89 10.07
CA ASN A 390 -1.40 18.87 9.86
C ASN A 390 -1.90 20.14 9.19
N ARG A 391 -2.82 20.02 8.22
CA ARG A 391 -3.45 21.14 7.56
C ARG A 391 -4.29 21.99 8.54
N PHE A 392 -5.01 21.33 9.44
CA PHE A 392 -5.80 22.03 10.47
C PHE A 392 -4.89 22.80 11.42
N VAL A 393 -3.80 22.19 11.91
CA VAL A 393 -2.81 22.82 12.80
C VAL A 393 -2.16 24.04 12.12
N THR A 394 -1.83 23.97 10.84
CA THR A 394 -1.24 25.10 10.07
C THR A 394 -2.24 26.21 9.81
N ALA A 395 -3.53 25.90 9.61
CA ALA A 395 -4.59 26.87 9.43
C ALA A 395 -4.99 27.57 10.75
N PHE A 396 -4.86 26.89 11.87
CA PHE A 396 -5.18 27.38 13.22
C PHE A 396 -4.00 27.09 14.16
N PRO A 397 -2.87 27.82 14.04
CA PRO A 397 -1.71 27.61 14.92
C PRO A 397 -2.11 27.84 16.37
N PRO A 398 -1.57 27.03 17.32
CA PRO A 398 -1.83 27.22 18.73
C PRO A 398 -1.40 28.63 19.14
N PRO A 399 -2.09 29.26 20.11
CA PRO A 399 -1.73 30.60 20.57
C PRO A 399 -0.26 30.59 21.03
N THR A 400 0.52 31.56 20.53
CA THR A 400 1.90 31.75 20.96
C THR A 400 1.91 31.95 22.49
N PRO A 401 2.76 31.21 23.27
CA PRO A 401 2.84 31.44 24.69
C PRO A 401 3.22 32.89 24.92
N GLU A 402 2.42 33.60 25.72
CA GLU A 402 2.76 34.94 26.19
C GLU A 402 4.12 34.84 26.87
N LYS A 403 5.05 35.66 26.41
CA LYS A 403 6.37 35.77 27.07
C LYS A 403 6.16 36.55 28.37
N ASP A 404 6.22 35.86 29.52
CA ASP A 404 6.37 36.47 30.83
C ASP A 404 7.72 37.18 30.96
#